data_50c0371f7c9b0828a9bad9d7b41e406a
#
_entry.id   50c0371f7c9b0828a9bad9d7b41e406a
#
_cell.length_a   1.000
_cell.length_b   1.000
_cell.length_c   1.000
_cell.angle_alpha   90.00
_cell.angle_beta   90.00
_cell.angle_gamma   90.00
#
_symmetry.space_group_name_H-M   'P 1'
#
loop_
_entity.id
_entity.type
_entity.pdbx_description
1 polymer ?
#
loop_
_entity_poly.entity_id
_entity_poly.type
_entity_poly.pdbx_seq_one_letter_code
_entity_poly.pdbx_strand_id
1 'polypeptide(L)'
;MEFDVFFSISQTPDTTGYTPSESEMFTSFFDQVALAAKLGFGVGWVAQAHLSTETQKRNSKPVVPHYPGEVGLCTDFFQVAREMFARTERMEVGSAVMSILASGGPIAQAERVGSFLALHGMDPDEVRRLHIGFSAGRFEFMARPYGIVPRDALEEAAWPALRGQIFSCLLYTSPSPRDS
;
A
#
# COMPACT_ATOMS: atom_id res chain seq x y z
N MET A 1 23.77 3.25 -11.61
CA MET A 1 23.16 2.66 -10.41
C MET A 1 21.83 3.36 -10.24
N GLU A 2 20.74 2.61 -10.16
CA GLU A 2 19.41 3.18 -9.94
C GLU A 2 19.07 3.00 -8.46
N PHE A 3 18.39 3.99 -7.90
CA PHE A 3 17.95 3.97 -6.50
C PHE A 3 16.45 4.19 -6.46
N ASP A 4 15.79 3.45 -5.61
CA ASP A 4 14.38 3.61 -5.27
C ASP A 4 14.24 4.24 -3.89
N VAL A 5 13.05 4.76 -3.60
CA VAL A 5 12.74 5.33 -2.30
C VAL A 5 11.49 4.67 -1.72
N PHE A 6 11.51 4.42 -0.42
CA PHE A 6 10.37 3.88 0.30
C PHE A 6 9.71 4.97 1.14
N PHE A 7 8.43 5.17 0.95
CA PHE A 7 7.61 6.13 1.66
C PHE A 7 6.65 5.44 2.62
N SER A 8 6.53 6.01 3.82
CA SER A 8 5.42 5.70 4.72
C SER A 8 4.63 6.98 4.96
N ILE A 9 3.39 7.03 4.52
CA ILE A 9 2.48 8.11 4.88
C ILE A 9 2.19 7.95 6.37
N SER A 10 2.65 8.90 7.18
CA SER A 10 2.69 8.74 8.63
C SER A 10 2.24 10.01 9.32
N GLN A 11 1.49 9.84 10.40
CA GLN A 11 1.04 10.91 11.26
C GLN A 11 1.68 10.72 12.64
N THR A 12 2.87 11.30 12.81
CA THR A 12 3.68 11.14 14.02
C THR A 12 3.87 12.47 14.71
N PRO A 13 3.82 12.50 16.06
CA PRO A 13 4.14 13.72 16.79
C PRO A 13 5.60 14.09 16.60
N ASP A 14 5.87 15.37 16.47
CA ASP A 14 7.21 15.93 16.48
C ASP A 14 7.80 16.00 17.91
N THR A 15 9.00 16.55 18.04
CA THR A 15 9.69 16.69 19.34
C THR A 15 8.98 17.64 20.31
N THR A 16 8.04 18.45 19.85
CA THR A 16 7.22 19.35 20.68
C THR A 16 5.88 18.71 21.08
N GLY A 17 5.57 17.53 20.52
CA GLY A 17 4.30 16.85 20.70
C GLY A 17 3.21 17.27 19.71
N TYR A 18 3.52 18.13 18.74
CA TYR A 18 2.59 18.49 17.68
C TYR A 18 2.43 17.34 16.69
N THR A 19 1.18 16.96 16.44
CA THR A 19 0.82 15.96 15.43
C THR A 19 0.19 16.68 14.23
N PRO A 20 0.74 16.52 13.01
CA PRO A 20 0.21 17.18 11.84
C PRO A 20 -1.21 16.70 11.51
N SER A 21 -2.01 17.58 10.94
CA SER A 21 -3.31 17.23 10.36
C SER A 21 -3.14 16.30 9.16
N GLU A 22 -4.19 15.62 8.72
CA GLU A 22 -4.15 14.78 7.51
C GLU A 22 -3.72 15.58 6.28
N SER A 23 -4.19 16.81 6.14
CA SER A 23 -3.83 17.68 5.03
C SER A 23 -2.33 18.01 5.02
N GLU A 24 -1.75 18.33 6.17
CA GLU A 24 -0.31 18.60 6.31
C GLU A 24 0.51 17.33 6.06
N MET A 25 0.03 16.19 6.55
CA MET A 25 0.67 14.89 6.32
C MET A 25 0.75 14.57 4.82
N PHE A 26 -0.36 14.68 4.08
CA PHE A 26 -0.37 14.43 2.65
C PHE A 26 0.42 15.47 1.87
N THR A 27 0.36 16.73 2.24
CA THR A 27 1.19 17.79 1.63
C THR A 27 2.67 17.45 1.78
N SER A 28 3.12 17.15 2.99
CA SER A 28 4.50 16.76 3.26
C SER A 28 4.92 15.51 2.49
N PHE A 29 4.04 14.51 2.38
CA PHE A 29 4.30 13.30 1.60
C PHE A 29 4.51 13.63 0.12
N PHE A 30 3.62 14.39 -0.51
CA PHE A 30 3.74 14.72 -1.93
C PHE A 30 4.92 15.66 -2.22
N ASP A 31 5.30 16.54 -1.30
CA ASP A 31 6.51 17.35 -1.41
C ASP A 31 7.77 16.47 -1.42
N GLN A 32 7.81 15.43 -0.55
CA GLN A 32 8.88 14.45 -0.54
C GLN A 32 8.94 13.62 -1.83
N VAL A 33 7.77 13.22 -2.38
CA VAL A 33 7.67 12.53 -3.67
C VAL A 33 8.26 13.39 -4.79
N ALA A 34 7.85 14.65 -4.86
CA ALA A 34 8.34 15.59 -5.86
C ALA A 34 9.87 15.82 -5.74
N LEU A 35 10.37 15.91 -4.51
CA LEU A 35 11.81 16.04 -4.25
C LEU A 35 12.56 14.77 -4.68
N ALA A 36 12.08 13.59 -4.33
CA ALA A 36 12.70 12.32 -4.71
C ALA A 36 12.75 12.14 -6.24
N ALA A 37 11.68 12.52 -6.93
CA ALA A 37 11.65 12.51 -8.39
C ALA A 37 12.69 13.47 -9.01
N LYS A 38 12.86 14.67 -8.45
CA LYS A 38 13.90 15.63 -8.87
C LYS A 38 15.32 15.10 -8.61
N LEU A 39 15.52 14.35 -7.54
CA LEU A 39 16.80 13.73 -7.20
C LEU A 39 17.10 12.49 -8.05
N GLY A 40 16.17 12.01 -8.89
CA GLY A 40 16.38 10.93 -9.84
C GLY A 40 16.13 9.54 -9.27
N PHE A 41 15.36 9.39 -8.20
CA PHE A 41 14.89 8.07 -7.75
C PHE A 41 13.98 7.45 -8.81
N GLY A 42 14.14 6.14 -9.06
CA GLY A 42 13.42 5.40 -10.10
C GLY A 42 11.99 5.08 -9.68
N VAL A 43 11.82 4.38 -8.58
CA VAL A 43 10.51 3.95 -8.06
C VAL A 43 10.25 4.56 -6.69
N GLY A 44 9.07 5.14 -6.52
CA GLY A 44 8.52 5.53 -5.22
C GLY A 44 7.63 4.42 -4.64
N TRP A 45 8.15 3.65 -3.68
CA TRP A 45 7.43 2.59 -3.01
C TRP A 45 6.63 3.12 -1.84
N VAL A 46 5.32 2.82 -1.78
CA VAL A 46 4.43 3.32 -0.72
C VAL A 46 4.00 2.19 0.20
N ALA A 47 4.24 2.36 1.50
CA ALA A 47 3.76 1.46 2.54
C ALA A 47 2.25 1.56 2.74
N GLN A 48 1.62 0.42 3.00
CA GLN A 48 0.20 0.34 3.31
C GLN A 48 -0.04 -0.52 4.56
N ALA A 49 -0.73 0.05 5.55
CA ALA A 49 -1.10 -0.66 6.77
C ALA A 49 -2.53 -0.26 7.20
N HIS A 50 -3.51 -1.02 6.72
CA HIS A 50 -4.91 -0.80 7.09
C HIS A 50 -5.10 -0.95 8.59
N LEU A 51 -5.94 -0.08 9.19
CA LEU A 51 -6.29 -0.09 10.61
C LEU A 51 -5.10 0.11 11.56
N SER A 52 -3.96 0.60 11.08
CA SER A 52 -2.81 0.90 11.94
C SER A 52 -3.15 1.92 13.03
N THR A 53 -3.93 2.94 12.69
CA THR A 53 -4.46 3.94 13.61
C THR A 53 -5.21 3.32 14.79
N GLU A 54 -6.17 2.43 14.51
CA GLU A 54 -6.96 1.78 15.57
C GLU A 54 -6.10 0.86 16.43
N THR A 55 -5.16 0.17 15.83
CA THR A 55 -4.22 -0.69 16.54
C THR A 55 -3.30 0.13 17.43
N GLN A 56 -2.78 1.23 16.92
CA GLN A 56 -1.90 2.14 17.66
C GLN A 56 -2.61 2.76 18.88
N LYS A 57 -3.87 3.19 18.70
CA LYS A 57 -4.68 3.75 19.79
C LYS A 57 -5.01 2.75 20.89
N ARG A 58 -5.11 1.46 20.56
CA ARG A 58 -5.49 0.39 21.51
C ARG A 58 -4.30 -0.31 22.15
N ASN A 59 -3.12 -0.19 21.60
CA ASN A 59 -1.92 -0.87 22.08
C ASN A 59 -0.93 0.14 22.66
N SER A 60 -0.32 -0.24 23.78
CA SER A 60 0.79 0.52 24.37
C SER A 60 2.10 0.40 23.57
N LYS A 61 2.16 -0.51 22.61
CA LYS A 61 3.33 -0.71 21.76
C LYS A 61 3.04 -0.21 20.35
N PRO A 62 3.98 0.53 19.74
CA PRO A 62 3.81 1.00 18.36
C PRO A 62 3.72 -0.18 17.38
N VAL A 63 2.96 0.00 16.30
CA VAL A 63 2.82 -0.99 15.21
C VAL A 63 4.17 -1.29 14.56
N VAL A 64 4.98 -0.25 14.41
CA VAL A 64 6.37 -0.36 13.96
C VAL A 64 7.27 -0.02 15.16
N PRO A 65 8.19 -0.92 15.57
CA PRO A 65 9.10 -0.65 16.68
C PRO A 65 9.83 0.68 16.49
N HIS A 66 9.93 1.44 17.56
CA HIS A 66 10.58 2.78 17.61
C HIS A 66 9.86 3.91 16.85
N TYR A 67 8.63 3.67 16.37
CA TYR A 67 7.84 4.67 15.66
C TYR A 67 6.58 5.00 16.46
N PRO A 68 6.52 6.13 17.18
CA PRO A 68 5.44 6.39 18.15
C PRO A 68 4.13 6.88 17.52
N GLY A 69 4.07 7.05 16.20
CA GLY A 69 2.90 7.57 15.50
C GLY A 69 2.18 6.54 14.63
N GLU A 70 1.20 7.00 13.91
CA GLU A 70 0.44 6.23 12.95
C GLU A 70 1.22 6.13 11.64
N VAL A 71 1.34 4.94 11.08
CA VAL A 71 2.20 4.65 9.93
C VAL A 71 1.46 3.90 8.84
N GLY A 72 1.91 4.03 7.60
CA GLY A 72 1.35 3.31 6.47
C GLY A 72 -0.09 3.75 6.15
N LEU A 73 -0.41 5.02 6.33
CA LEU A 73 -1.76 5.59 6.18
C LEU A 73 -2.23 5.69 4.72
N CYS A 74 -1.61 4.95 3.82
CA CYS A 74 -2.09 4.75 2.47
C CYS A 74 -3.23 3.71 2.50
N THR A 75 -4.47 4.16 2.56
CA THR A 75 -5.65 3.28 2.58
C THR A 75 -6.15 2.92 1.19
N ASP A 76 -5.93 3.78 0.20
CA ASP A 76 -6.19 3.51 -1.21
C ASP A 76 -4.96 3.84 -2.06
N PHE A 77 -4.17 2.82 -2.33
CA PHE A 77 -2.92 2.95 -3.07
C PHE A 77 -3.12 3.52 -4.48
N PHE A 78 -4.20 3.14 -5.18
CA PHE A 78 -4.40 3.58 -6.56
C PHE A 78 -4.71 5.06 -6.67
N GLN A 79 -5.41 5.65 -5.70
CA GLN A 79 -5.60 7.09 -5.64
C GLN A 79 -4.29 7.82 -5.37
N VAL A 80 -3.50 7.34 -4.41
CA VAL A 80 -2.17 7.89 -4.11
C VAL A 80 -1.25 7.77 -5.32
N ALA A 81 -1.25 6.63 -6.01
CA ALA A 81 -0.44 6.42 -7.20
C ALA A 81 -0.79 7.41 -8.32
N ARG A 82 -2.07 7.67 -8.57
CA ARG A 82 -2.50 8.68 -9.55
C ARG A 82 -1.94 10.06 -9.21
N GLU A 83 -2.02 10.46 -7.94
CA GLU A 83 -1.47 11.75 -7.51
C GLU A 83 0.05 11.80 -7.62
N MET A 84 0.75 10.70 -7.35
CA MET A 84 2.19 10.62 -7.55
C MET A 84 2.57 10.76 -9.03
N PHE A 85 1.89 10.05 -9.92
CA PHE A 85 2.08 10.19 -11.36
C PHE A 85 1.78 11.61 -11.86
N ALA A 86 0.71 12.23 -11.37
CA ALA A 86 0.35 13.60 -11.76
C ALA A 86 1.38 14.66 -11.30
N ARG A 87 2.18 14.37 -10.28
CA ARG A 87 3.15 15.32 -9.68
C ARG A 87 4.59 15.05 -10.11
N THR A 88 4.83 13.99 -10.86
CA THR A 88 6.17 13.56 -11.28
C THR A 88 6.18 13.25 -12.77
N GLU A 89 7.33 13.37 -13.41
CA GLU A 89 7.46 13.15 -14.86
C GLU A 89 8.08 11.79 -15.22
N ARG A 90 8.93 11.22 -14.35
CA ARG A 90 9.72 10.02 -14.65
C ARG A 90 9.65 8.94 -13.58
N MET A 91 9.24 9.29 -12.36
CA MET A 91 9.18 8.34 -11.26
C MET A 91 8.08 7.31 -11.51
N GLU A 92 8.44 6.04 -11.42
CA GLU A 92 7.48 4.94 -11.37
C GLU A 92 6.94 4.80 -9.94
N VAL A 93 5.81 4.13 -9.77
CA VAL A 93 5.15 4.02 -8.46
C VAL A 93 4.93 2.57 -8.09
N GLY A 94 5.20 2.22 -6.84
CA GLY A 94 5.06 0.86 -6.33
C GLY A 94 4.35 0.77 -4.98
N SER A 95 3.60 -0.30 -4.78
CA SER A 95 3.02 -0.63 -3.47
C SER A 95 3.93 -1.59 -2.68
N ALA A 96 4.17 -1.29 -1.40
CA ALA A 96 5.05 -2.11 -0.58
C ALA A 96 4.51 -2.30 0.85
N VAL A 97 3.45 -3.15 1.00
CA VAL A 97 2.73 -3.95 0.01
C VAL A 97 1.22 -3.83 0.27
N MET A 98 0.40 -4.03 -0.76
CA MET A 98 -1.06 -4.09 -0.58
C MET A 98 -1.47 -5.41 0.08
N SER A 99 -2.33 -5.32 1.10
CA SER A 99 -2.97 -6.50 1.68
C SER A 99 -4.20 -6.87 0.86
N ILE A 100 -4.18 -8.04 0.22
CA ILE A 100 -5.32 -8.53 -0.58
C ILE A 100 -6.59 -8.58 0.27
N LEU A 101 -6.48 -9.10 1.49
CA LEU A 101 -7.62 -9.25 2.39
C LEU A 101 -8.21 -7.92 2.84
N ALA A 102 -7.35 -7.02 3.32
CA ALA A 102 -7.79 -5.72 3.82
C ALA A 102 -8.26 -4.76 2.69
N SER A 103 -7.94 -5.08 1.44
CA SER A 103 -8.37 -4.31 0.27
C SER A 103 -9.64 -4.85 -0.40
N GLY A 104 -10.44 -5.65 0.31
CA GLY A 104 -11.71 -6.18 -0.18
C GLY A 104 -11.65 -7.57 -0.81
N GLY A 105 -10.52 -8.25 -0.67
CA GLY A 105 -10.30 -9.59 -1.22
C GLY A 105 -9.77 -9.60 -2.65
N PRO A 106 -9.48 -10.80 -3.18
CA PRO A 106 -8.77 -10.94 -4.46
C PRO A 106 -9.56 -10.40 -5.65
N ILE A 107 -10.88 -10.55 -5.67
CA ILE A 107 -11.71 -10.07 -6.78
C ILE A 107 -11.72 -8.54 -6.83
N ALA A 108 -12.07 -7.88 -5.73
CA ALA A 108 -12.08 -6.42 -5.66
C ALA A 108 -10.70 -5.83 -5.97
N GLN A 109 -9.64 -6.51 -5.54
CA GLN A 109 -8.27 -6.07 -5.83
C GLN A 109 -7.93 -6.20 -7.32
N ALA A 110 -8.32 -7.28 -7.98
CA ALA A 110 -8.13 -7.47 -9.41
C ALA A 110 -8.89 -6.43 -10.25
N GLU A 111 -10.14 -6.14 -9.88
CA GLU A 111 -10.97 -5.11 -10.53
C GLU A 111 -10.34 -3.71 -10.39
N ARG A 112 -9.80 -3.37 -9.22
CA ARG A 112 -9.12 -2.09 -8.98
C ARG A 112 -7.83 -1.97 -9.79
N VAL A 113 -7.04 -3.04 -9.86
CA VAL A 113 -5.85 -3.11 -10.73
C VAL A 113 -6.25 -2.88 -12.19
N GLY A 114 -7.23 -3.63 -12.68
CA GLY A 114 -7.71 -3.52 -14.05
C GLY A 114 -8.22 -2.11 -14.38
N SER A 115 -9.02 -1.53 -13.50
CA SER A 115 -9.54 -0.16 -13.67
C SER A 115 -8.42 0.88 -13.66
N PHE A 116 -7.45 0.74 -12.76
CA PHE A 116 -6.31 1.65 -12.73
C PHE A 116 -5.50 1.58 -14.03
N LEU A 117 -5.15 0.37 -14.47
CA LEU A 117 -4.33 0.17 -15.68
C LEU A 117 -5.04 0.66 -16.93
N ALA A 118 -6.36 0.45 -17.04
CA ALA A 118 -7.14 0.97 -18.15
C ALA A 118 -7.11 2.51 -18.21
N LEU A 119 -7.26 3.18 -17.07
CA LEU A 119 -7.22 4.64 -16.99
C LEU A 119 -5.81 5.21 -17.18
N HIS A 120 -4.80 4.51 -16.67
CA HIS A 120 -3.40 4.91 -16.82
C HIS A 120 -2.93 4.79 -18.28
N GLY A 121 -3.34 3.73 -18.97
CA GLY A 121 -3.01 3.50 -20.38
C GLY A 121 -3.86 4.30 -21.37
N MET A 122 -4.78 5.17 -20.94
CA MET A 122 -5.53 6.05 -21.86
C MET A 122 -4.64 7.16 -22.46
N ASP A 123 -3.58 7.54 -21.78
CA ASP A 123 -2.58 8.45 -22.28
C ASP A 123 -1.47 7.64 -22.99
N PRO A 124 -1.34 7.73 -24.32
CA PRO A 124 -0.34 6.98 -25.05
C PRO A 124 1.11 7.40 -24.73
N ASP A 125 1.30 8.58 -24.16
CA ASP A 125 2.60 9.09 -23.75
C ASP A 125 2.96 8.65 -22.30
N GLU A 126 2.02 8.07 -21.56
CA GLU A 126 2.26 7.53 -20.22
C GLU A 126 2.88 6.13 -20.28
N VAL A 127 4.21 6.07 -20.17
CA VAL A 127 5.00 4.84 -20.25
C VAL A 127 5.50 4.33 -18.90
N ARG A 128 5.25 5.07 -17.82
CA ARG A 128 5.72 4.72 -16.48
C ARG A 128 4.94 3.54 -15.93
N ARG A 129 5.63 2.67 -15.24
CA ARG A 129 5.06 1.43 -14.70
C ARG A 129 4.45 1.62 -13.33
N LEU A 130 3.37 0.89 -13.08
CA LEU A 130 2.86 0.64 -11.76
C LEU A 130 3.39 -0.71 -11.25
N HIS A 131 4.12 -0.69 -10.16
CA HIS A 131 4.64 -1.90 -9.52
C HIS A 131 3.70 -2.32 -8.39
N ILE A 132 3.24 -3.56 -8.43
CA ILE A 132 2.25 -4.04 -7.46
C ILE A 132 2.85 -5.15 -6.61
N GLY A 133 3.14 -4.81 -5.35
CA GLY A 133 3.51 -5.77 -4.32
C GLY A 133 2.27 -6.20 -3.54
N PHE A 134 2.10 -7.51 -3.37
CA PHE A 134 0.97 -8.10 -2.66
C PHE A 134 1.38 -8.81 -1.38
N SER A 135 0.47 -8.79 -0.41
CA SER A 135 0.52 -9.60 0.80
C SER A 135 -0.82 -10.26 1.04
N ALA A 136 -0.81 -11.52 1.45
CA ALA A 136 -2.01 -12.20 1.94
C ALA A 136 -2.39 -11.79 3.38
N GLY A 137 -1.75 -10.73 3.91
CA GLY A 137 -1.94 -10.21 5.26
C GLY A 137 -0.76 -10.57 6.17
N ARG A 138 0.04 -9.56 6.53
CA ARG A 138 1.15 -9.69 7.47
C ARG A 138 0.70 -9.50 8.91
N PHE A 139 -0.18 -8.55 9.11
CA PHE A 139 -0.63 -8.15 10.44
C PHE A 139 -2.01 -8.72 10.73
N GLU A 140 -2.12 -9.43 11.82
CA GLU A 140 -3.37 -10.03 12.30
C GLU A 140 -4.50 -9.01 12.42
N PHE A 141 -4.20 -7.82 12.92
CA PHE A 141 -5.19 -6.76 13.12
C PHE A 141 -5.86 -6.31 11.81
N MET A 142 -5.20 -6.47 10.65
CA MET A 142 -5.78 -6.14 9.35
C MET A 142 -6.75 -7.21 8.84
N ALA A 143 -6.54 -8.47 9.23
CA ALA A 143 -7.34 -9.61 8.78
C ALA A 143 -8.50 -9.95 9.73
N ARG A 144 -8.31 -9.68 11.02
CA ARG A 144 -9.30 -9.99 12.08
C ARG A 144 -10.71 -9.41 11.85
N PRO A 145 -10.89 -8.15 11.41
CA PRO A 145 -12.22 -7.60 11.14
C PRO A 145 -12.98 -8.33 10.03
N TYR A 146 -12.27 -9.06 9.17
CA TYR A 146 -12.85 -9.86 8.09
C TYR A 146 -13.08 -11.32 8.48
N GLY A 147 -12.82 -11.68 9.72
CA GLY A 147 -12.94 -13.06 10.19
C GLY A 147 -11.90 -14.04 9.61
N ILE A 148 -10.79 -13.51 9.08
CA ILE A 148 -9.77 -14.29 8.36
C ILE A 148 -8.50 -14.43 9.22
N VAL A 149 -8.71 -14.81 10.48
CA VAL A 149 -7.62 -15.08 11.42
C VAL A 149 -7.83 -16.44 12.04
N PRO A 150 -6.80 -17.27 12.15
CA PRO A 150 -6.91 -18.55 12.81
C PRO A 150 -7.44 -18.37 14.23
N ARG A 151 -8.43 -19.19 14.61
CA ARG A 151 -9.03 -19.17 15.94
C ARG A 151 -8.37 -20.15 16.89
N ASP A 152 -7.68 -21.13 16.33
CA ASP A 152 -7.01 -22.19 17.07
C ASP A 152 -5.78 -22.72 16.31
N ALA A 153 -5.05 -23.64 16.93
CA ALA A 153 -3.82 -24.20 16.38
C ALA A 153 -4.03 -25.01 15.07
N LEU A 154 -5.22 -25.56 14.84
CA LEU A 154 -5.52 -26.31 13.61
C LEU A 154 -5.74 -25.33 12.45
N GLU A 155 -6.48 -24.26 12.68
CA GLU A 155 -6.64 -23.19 11.68
C GLU A 155 -5.30 -22.51 11.40
N GLU A 156 -4.47 -22.30 12.40
CA GLU A 156 -3.14 -21.73 12.25
C GLU A 156 -2.24 -22.62 11.38
N ALA A 157 -2.29 -23.92 11.57
CA ALA A 157 -1.55 -24.87 10.73
C ALA A 157 -2.02 -24.89 9.28
N ALA A 158 -3.29 -24.60 9.01
CA ALA A 158 -3.86 -24.49 7.67
C ALA A 158 -3.60 -23.12 6.99
N TRP A 159 -3.19 -22.10 7.73
CA TRP A 159 -3.03 -20.73 7.27
C TRP A 159 -2.11 -20.56 6.05
N PRO A 160 -0.94 -21.26 5.96
CA PRO A 160 -0.08 -21.15 4.78
C PRO A 160 -0.77 -21.58 3.49
N ALA A 161 -1.57 -22.65 3.53
CA ALA A 161 -2.33 -23.13 2.38
C ALA A 161 -3.44 -22.14 1.97
N LEU A 162 -4.18 -21.60 2.94
CA LEU A 162 -5.19 -20.57 2.71
C LEU A 162 -4.59 -19.31 2.06
N ARG A 163 -3.44 -18.87 2.53
CA ARG A 163 -2.70 -17.74 1.92
C ARG A 163 -2.33 -18.02 0.47
N GLY A 164 -1.87 -19.23 0.18
CA GLY A 164 -1.58 -19.67 -1.20
C GLY A 164 -2.82 -19.60 -2.09
N GLN A 165 -3.99 -20.03 -1.59
CA GLN A 165 -5.25 -19.95 -2.32
C GLN A 165 -5.67 -18.49 -2.59
N ILE A 166 -5.48 -17.57 -1.65
CA ILE A 166 -5.77 -16.14 -1.83
C ILE A 166 -4.94 -15.55 -2.97
N PHE A 167 -3.64 -15.86 -3.02
CA PHE A 167 -2.77 -15.42 -4.11
C PHE A 167 -3.17 -16.04 -5.45
N SER A 168 -3.47 -17.33 -5.48
CA SER A 168 -3.92 -18.02 -6.70
C SER A 168 -5.21 -17.40 -7.24
N CYS A 169 -6.17 -17.10 -6.37
CA CYS A 169 -7.41 -16.46 -6.74
C CYS A 169 -7.18 -15.07 -7.37
N LEU A 170 -6.29 -14.27 -6.77
CA LEU A 170 -5.94 -12.96 -7.32
C LEU A 170 -5.33 -13.07 -8.72
N LEU A 171 -4.37 -13.96 -8.90
CA LEU A 171 -3.71 -14.18 -10.20
C LEU A 171 -4.69 -14.66 -11.28
N TYR A 172 -5.68 -15.48 -10.89
CA TYR A 172 -6.68 -16.00 -11.81
C TYR A 172 -7.69 -14.95 -12.27
N THR A 173 -7.99 -13.98 -11.41
CA THR A 173 -8.97 -12.90 -11.69
C THR A 173 -8.31 -11.63 -12.25
N SER A 174 -6.99 -11.54 -12.27
CA SER A 174 -6.29 -10.40 -12.85
C SER A 174 -6.42 -10.41 -14.36
N PRO A 175 -6.62 -9.24 -15.02
CA PRO A 175 -6.67 -9.16 -16.46
C PRO A 175 -5.34 -9.67 -17.06
N SER A 176 -5.45 -10.44 -18.15
CA SER A 176 -4.28 -10.95 -18.85
C SER A 176 -3.52 -9.80 -19.52
N PRO A 177 -2.18 -9.75 -19.40
CA PRO A 177 -1.39 -8.75 -20.11
C PRO A 177 -1.41 -8.91 -21.67
N ARG A 178 -2.19 -9.85 -22.19
CA ARG A 178 -2.21 -10.19 -23.60
C ARG A 178 -3.17 -9.37 -24.46
N ASP A 179 -3.97 -8.52 -23.85
CA ASP A 179 -5.02 -7.76 -24.54
C ASP A 179 -4.71 -6.24 -24.57
N SER A 180 -3.43 -5.87 -24.45
CA SER A 180 -2.95 -4.50 -24.59
C SER A 180 -1.95 -4.40 -25.75
#